data_8a7efcdb669907812ddaa2c0939afdfe
#
_entry.id   8a7efcdb669907812ddaa2c0939afdfe
#
_cell.length_a   1.000
_cell.length_b   1.000
_cell.length_c   1.000
_cell.angle_alpha   90.00
_cell.angle_beta   90.00
_cell.angle_gamma   90.00
#
_symmetry.space_group_name_H-M   'P 1'
#
loop_
_entity.id
_entity.type
_entity.pdbx_description
1 polymer ?
#
loop_
_entity_poly.entity_id
_entity_poly.type
_entity_poly.pdbx_seq_one_letter_code
_entity_poly.pdbx_strand_id
1 'polypeptide(L)'
;MNLDSLFEKLDNFANIDLTPAMEKACLLVENDAKRNCPVDTGQLRASIKHEVLGTKEDITGVIGSNTEYAPYVEYGTGIYARDGNGRQTPWVYTDAKTGEKVFTRGSHPHPYLEPALLVNESNIMELFKEAIKQEAKNV
;
A
#
# COMPACT_ATOMS: atom_id res chain seq x y z
N MET A 1 -31.89 22.54 -20.40
CA MET A 1 -30.89 21.49 -20.73
C MET A 1 -31.59 20.48 -21.66
N ASN A 2 -31.01 20.19 -22.79
CA ASN A 2 -31.52 19.17 -23.67
C ASN A 2 -30.80 17.84 -23.46
N LEU A 3 -31.31 16.75 -24.10
CA LEU A 3 -30.73 15.41 -23.92
C LEU A 3 -29.30 15.33 -24.45
N ASP A 4 -29.00 15.98 -25.56
CA ASP A 4 -27.66 15.96 -26.15
C ASP A 4 -26.63 16.56 -25.19
N SER A 5 -26.97 17.69 -24.57
CA SER A 5 -26.13 18.34 -23.56
C SER A 5 -25.92 17.46 -22.33
N LEU A 6 -26.96 16.74 -21.90
CA LEU A 6 -26.87 15.79 -20.79
C LEU A 6 -25.96 14.62 -21.12
N PHE A 7 -26.11 14.03 -22.30
CA PHE A 7 -25.27 12.92 -22.75
C PHE A 7 -23.80 13.33 -22.86
N GLU A 8 -23.53 14.53 -23.38
CA GLU A 8 -22.18 15.07 -23.44
C GLU A 8 -21.55 15.18 -22.05
N LYS A 9 -22.29 15.69 -21.07
CA LYS A 9 -21.81 15.77 -19.69
C LYS A 9 -21.54 14.40 -19.09
N LEU A 10 -22.41 13.43 -19.33
CA LEU A 10 -22.21 12.06 -18.86
C LEU A 10 -20.98 11.41 -19.48
N ASP A 11 -20.76 11.63 -20.78
CA ASP A 11 -19.57 11.15 -21.48
C ASP A 11 -18.29 11.77 -20.89
N ASN A 12 -18.33 13.05 -20.59
CA ASN A 12 -17.20 13.75 -19.98
C ASN A 12 -16.87 13.18 -18.59
N PHE A 13 -17.88 12.89 -17.76
CA PHE A 13 -17.67 12.23 -16.47
C PHE A 13 -17.07 10.83 -16.63
N ALA A 14 -17.54 10.05 -17.62
CA ALA A 14 -17.00 8.72 -17.90
C ALA A 14 -15.55 8.74 -18.38
N ASN A 15 -15.08 9.90 -18.87
CA ASN A 15 -13.71 10.05 -19.35
C ASN A 15 -12.77 10.77 -18.34
N ILE A 16 -13.20 10.97 -17.10
CA ILE A 16 -12.35 11.55 -16.06
C ILE A 16 -11.13 10.66 -15.85
N ASP A 17 -9.95 11.26 -15.91
CA ASP A 17 -8.69 10.57 -15.63
C ASP A 17 -8.32 10.75 -14.18
N LEU A 18 -8.45 9.68 -13.40
CA LEU A 18 -8.12 9.65 -11.98
C LEU A 18 -6.69 9.21 -11.72
N THR A 19 -5.89 8.97 -12.75
CA THR A 19 -4.50 8.52 -12.59
C THR A 19 -3.66 9.47 -11.72
N PRO A 20 -3.69 10.80 -11.91
CA PRO A 20 -2.90 11.68 -11.05
C PRO A 20 -3.33 11.63 -9.59
N ALA A 21 -4.62 11.48 -9.30
CA ALA A 21 -5.11 11.34 -7.92
C ALA A 21 -4.63 10.02 -7.31
N MET A 22 -4.66 8.94 -8.07
CA MET A 22 -4.17 7.64 -7.60
C MET A 22 -2.66 7.68 -7.32
N GLU A 23 -1.87 8.34 -8.18
CA GLU A 23 -0.43 8.52 -7.93
C GLU A 23 -0.17 9.25 -6.61
N LYS A 24 -0.90 10.31 -6.34
CA LYS A 24 -0.77 11.06 -5.08
C LYS A 24 -1.19 10.21 -3.88
N ALA A 25 -2.28 9.47 -4.01
CA ALA A 25 -2.76 8.57 -2.95
C ALA A 25 -1.72 7.49 -2.63
N CYS A 26 -1.18 6.85 -3.66
CA CYS A 26 -0.15 5.83 -3.50
C CYS A 26 1.11 6.40 -2.85
N LEU A 27 1.51 7.61 -3.22
CA LEU A 27 2.68 8.26 -2.64
C LEU A 27 2.50 8.55 -1.16
N LEU A 28 1.31 8.97 -0.73
CA LEU A 28 1.00 9.16 0.70
C LEU A 28 1.17 7.86 1.47
N VAL A 29 0.60 6.77 0.98
CA VAL A 29 0.67 5.47 1.63
C VAL A 29 2.11 4.94 1.64
N GLU A 30 2.82 5.05 0.51
CA GLU A 30 4.21 4.63 0.41
C GLU A 30 5.09 5.36 1.42
N ASN A 31 4.96 6.68 1.53
CA ASN A 31 5.75 7.48 2.45
C ASN A 31 5.48 7.10 3.91
N ASP A 32 4.23 6.88 4.28
CA ASP A 32 3.88 6.47 5.63
C ASP A 32 4.32 5.04 5.92
N ALA A 33 4.20 4.14 4.95
CA ALA A 33 4.69 2.78 5.08
C ALA A 33 6.21 2.77 5.32
N LYS A 34 6.95 3.61 4.61
CA LYS A 34 8.40 3.76 4.82
C LYS A 34 8.73 4.29 6.22
N ARG A 35 7.96 5.25 6.72
CA ARG A 35 8.15 5.77 8.09
C ARG A 35 7.85 4.72 9.16
N ASN A 36 6.82 3.91 8.94
CA ASN A 36 6.39 2.87 9.87
C ASN A 36 7.29 1.64 9.84
N CYS A 37 8.04 1.47 8.76
CA CYS A 37 8.82 0.26 8.51
C CYS A 37 9.96 0.13 9.52
N PRO A 38 10.08 -1.03 10.20
CA PRO A 38 11.25 -1.29 11.04
C PRO A 38 12.51 -1.24 10.20
N VAL A 39 13.55 -0.60 10.71
CA VAL A 39 14.83 -0.45 10.00
C VAL A 39 15.90 -1.24 10.70
N ASP A 40 16.38 -2.26 10.00
CA ASP A 40 17.56 -3.01 10.39
C ASP A 40 18.72 -2.65 9.46
N THR A 41 18.62 -3.03 8.17
CA THR A 41 19.61 -2.65 7.14
C THR A 41 19.11 -1.51 6.24
N GLY A 42 17.84 -1.16 6.33
CA GLY A 42 17.20 -0.24 5.40
C GLY A 42 16.72 -0.88 4.09
N GLN A 43 17.00 -2.16 3.88
CA GLN A 43 16.64 -2.87 2.66
C GLN A 43 15.13 -2.93 2.46
N LEU A 44 14.38 -3.30 3.48
CA LEU A 44 12.93 -3.37 3.40
C LEU A 44 12.32 -2.00 3.10
N ARG A 45 12.73 -0.98 3.85
CA ARG A 45 12.26 0.40 3.63
C ARG A 45 12.54 0.86 2.20
N ALA A 46 13.73 0.64 1.70
CA ALA A 46 14.13 1.03 0.35
C ALA A 46 13.37 0.27 -0.74
N SER A 47 12.87 -0.93 -0.44
CA SER A 47 12.13 -1.77 -1.38
C SER A 47 10.66 -1.41 -1.51
N ILE A 48 10.12 -0.59 -0.59
CA ILE A 48 8.71 -0.21 -0.63
C ILE A 48 8.47 0.73 -1.81
N LYS A 49 7.56 0.33 -2.69
CA LYS A 49 7.24 1.07 -3.92
C LYS A 49 5.75 1.02 -4.18
N HIS A 50 5.29 1.88 -5.06
CA HIS A 50 3.93 1.81 -5.56
C HIS A 50 3.90 1.71 -7.06
N GLU A 51 2.79 1.22 -7.58
CA GLU A 51 2.51 1.14 -9.00
C GLU A 51 1.04 1.43 -9.23
N VAL A 52 0.72 2.16 -10.29
CA VAL A 52 -0.65 2.43 -10.70
C VAL A 52 -0.92 1.62 -11.96
N LEU A 53 -1.94 0.78 -11.90
CA LEU A 53 -2.35 -0.12 -12.97
C LEU A 53 -3.70 0.31 -13.52
N GLY A 54 -3.95 0.05 -14.80
CA GLY A 54 -5.20 0.41 -15.45
C GLY A 54 -5.17 1.81 -16.06
N THR A 55 -6.32 2.27 -16.50
CA THR A 55 -6.47 3.55 -17.18
C THR A 55 -7.71 4.29 -16.72
N LYS A 56 -7.62 5.62 -16.63
CA LYS A 56 -8.73 6.55 -16.36
C LYS A 56 -9.50 6.20 -15.08
N GLU A 57 -10.75 5.73 -15.24
CA GLU A 57 -11.64 5.38 -14.13
C GLU A 57 -11.46 3.95 -13.62
N ASP A 58 -10.81 3.10 -14.40
CA ASP A 58 -10.53 1.72 -14.02
C ASP A 58 -9.05 1.58 -13.63
N ILE A 59 -8.72 2.16 -12.49
CA ILE A 59 -7.34 2.19 -12.00
C ILE A 59 -7.22 1.53 -10.64
N THR A 60 -6.07 0.92 -10.41
CA THR A 60 -5.73 0.29 -9.14
C THR A 60 -4.35 0.75 -8.71
N GLY A 61 -4.23 1.21 -7.48
CA GLY A 61 -2.94 1.49 -6.87
C GLY A 61 -2.46 0.29 -6.06
N VAL A 62 -1.20 -0.06 -6.22
CA VAL A 62 -0.58 -1.15 -5.48
C VAL A 62 0.65 -0.61 -4.76
N ILE A 63 0.73 -0.87 -3.46
CA ILE A 63 1.89 -0.50 -2.65
C ILE A 63 2.44 -1.77 -2.01
N GLY A 64 3.73 -1.96 -2.06
CA GLY A 64 4.32 -3.16 -1.48
C GLY A 64 5.83 -3.23 -1.64
N SER A 65 6.34 -4.40 -1.35
CA SER A 65 7.76 -4.72 -1.43
C SER A 65 7.94 -6.06 -2.13
N ASN A 66 8.99 -6.18 -2.93
CA ASN A 66 9.39 -7.43 -3.56
C ASN A 66 10.37 -8.23 -2.68
N THR A 67 10.66 -7.77 -1.48
CA THR A 67 11.54 -8.47 -0.54
C THR A 67 10.84 -9.70 0.01
N GLU A 68 11.52 -10.85 0.00
CA GLU A 68 10.93 -12.13 0.42
C GLU A 68 10.42 -12.12 1.86
N TYR A 69 11.09 -11.40 2.76
CA TYR A 69 10.72 -11.35 4.17
C TYR A 69 9.67 -10.26 4.50
N ALA A 70 9.26 -9.46 3.54
CA ALA A 70 8.31 -8.37 3.77
C ALA A 70 6.98 -8.83 4.40
N PRO A 71 6.32 -9.91 3.95
CA PRO A 71 5.09 -10.37 4.58
C PRO A 71 5.29 -10.80 6.03
N TYR A 72 6.45 -11.35 6.35
CA TYR A 72 6.74 -11.80 7.71
C TYR A 72 6.90 -10.64 8.68
N VAL A 73 7.41 -9.51 8.22
CA VAL A 73 7.46 -8.30 9.03
C VAL A 73 6.05 -7.76 9.30
N GLU A 74 5.23 -7.69 8.26
CA GLU A 74 3.85 -7.18 8.38
C GLU A 74 2.98 -8.06 9.29
N TYR A 75 3.03 -9.38 9.11
CA TYR A 75 2.09 -10.30 9.73
C TYR A 75 2.68 -11.12 10.88
N GLY A 76 4.01 -11.06 11.10
CA GLY A 76 4.68 -11.88 12.10
C GLY A 76 4.94 -13.30 11.62
N THR A 77 5.66 -14.06 12.44
CA THR A 77 6.04 -15.44 12.13
C THR A 77 5.88 -16.34 13.35
N GLY A 78 5.89 -17.64 13.11
CA GLY A 78 5.84 -18.62 14.17
C GLY A 78 4.55 -18.55 14.97
N ILE A 79 4.67 -18.69 16.29
CA ILE A 79 3.52 -18.62 17.19
C ILE A 79 2.87 -17.23 17.23
N TYR A 80 3.58 -16.21 16.75
CA TYR A 80 3.11 -14.82 16.73
C TYR A 80 2.47 -14.42 15.41
N ALA A 81 2.44 -15.33 14.42
CA ALA A 81 1.83 -15.02 13.13
C ALA A 81 0.37 -14.59 13.30
N ARG A 82 0.02 -13.45 12.72
CA ARG A 82 -1.28 -12.80 12.89
C ARG A 82 -2.46 -13.67 12.50
N ASP A 83 -2.29 -14.48 11.44
CA ASP A 83 -3.33 -15.38 10.94
C ASP A 83 -3.42 -16.74 11.67
N GLY A 84 -2.53 -16.99 12.62
CA GLY A 84 -2.47 -18.24 13.35
C GLY A 84 -1.88 -19.42 12.58
N ASN A 85 -1.44 -19.22 11.35
CA ASN A 85 -0.92 -20.28 10.47
C ASN A 85 0.60 -20.39 10.49
N GLY A 86 1.26 -19.69 11.40
CA GLY A 86 2.71 -19.78 11.55
C GLY A 86 3.17 -21.12 12.16
N ARG A 87 4.46 -21.37 12.01
CA ARG A 87 5.09 -22.57 12.58
C ARG A 87 4.95 -22.57 14.10
N GLN A 88 4.42 -23.64 14.66
CA GLN A 88 4.18 -23.74 16.11
C GLN A 88 5.38 -24.28 16.90
N THR A 89 6.33 -24.90 16.21
CA THR A 89 7.54 -25.44 16.84
C THR A 89 8.71 -24.48 16.65
N PRO A 90 9.58 -24.35 17.68
CA PRO A 90 10.78 -23.50 17.55
C PRO A 90 11.71 -23.99 16.44
N TRP A 91 12.52 -23.08 15.93
CA TRP A 91 13.56 -23.43 14.96
C TRP A 91 14.81 -22.61 15.19
N VAL A 92 15.89 -23.00 14.50
CA VAL A 92 17.18 -22.33 14.55
C VAL A 92 17.47 -21.80 13.14
N TYR A 93 17.93 -20.58 13.06
CA TYR A 93 18.41 -20.00 11.82
C TYR A 93 19.78 -19.35 12.04
N THR A 94 20.49 -19.09 10.95
CA THR A 94 21.77 -18.40 11.00
C THR A 94 21.55 -16.93 10.71
N ASP A 95 21.96 -16.06 11.63
CA ASP A 95 21.89 -14.61 11.45
C ASP A 95 22.86 -14.20 10.34
N ALA A 96 22.32 -13.54 9.32
CA ALA A 96 23.11 -13.13 8.15
C ALA A 96 24.17 -12.06 8.48
N LYS A 97 23.99 -11.30 9.55
CA LYS A 97 24.92 -10.25 9.98
C LYS A 97 26.06 -10.77 10.82
N THR A 98 25.72 -11.62 11.79
CA THR A 98 26.69 -12.09 12.79
C THR A 98 27.26 -13.46 12.49
N GLY A 99 26.58 -14.23 11.63
CA GLY A 99 26.91 -15.64 11.38
C GLY A 99 26.56 -16.57 12.53
N GLU A 100 25.93 -16.06 13.58
CA GLU A 100 25.55 -16.85 14.76
C GLU A 100 24.23 -17.58 14.50
N LYS A 101 24.06 -18.71 15.18
CA LYS A 101 22.81 -19.44 15.17
C LYS A 101 21.86 -18.86 16.22
N VAL A 102 20.63 -18.60 15.79
CA VAL A 102 19.61 -18.01 16.64
C VAL A 102 18.44 -18.97 16.78
N PHE A 103 18.08 -19.27 18.02
CA PHE A 103 16.88 -20.02 18.35
C PHE A 103 15.70 -19.05 18.40
N THR A 104 14.58 -19.44 17.75
CA THR A 104 13.39 -18.58 17.74
C THR A 104 12.10 -19.40 17.77
N ARG A 105 11.06 -18.79 18.29
CA ARG A 105 9.68 -19.26 18.21
C ARG A 105 8.86 -18.46 17.22
N GLY A 106 9.46 -17.41 16.66
CA GLY A 106 8.83 -16.50 15.72
C GLY A 106 9.08 -15.06 16.11
N SER A 107 8.52 -14.15 15.32
CA SER A 107 8.59 -12.72 15.54
C SER A 107 7.19 -12.12 15.59
N HIS A 108 6.99 -11.17 16.49
CA HIS A 108 5.75 -10.39 16.54
C HIS A 108 5.55 -9.60 15.25
N PRO A 109 4.31 -9.37 14.82
CA PRO A 109 4.05 -8.47 13.70
C PRO A 109 4.57 -7.05 13.97
N HIS A 110 5.14 -6.44 12.93
CA HIS A 110 5.50 -5.03 12.92
C HIS A 110 4.85 -4.41 11.68
N PRO A 111 3.52 -4.21 11.68
CA PRO A 111 2.81 -3.75 10.49
C PRO A 111 3.24 -2.34 10.09
N TYR A 112 3.49 -2.16 8.81
CA TYR A 112 3.90 -0.89 8.23
C TYR A 112 3.03 -0.47 7.04
N LEU A 113 2.47 -1.44 6.30
CA LEU A 113 1.59 -1.19 5.15
C LEU A 113 0.15 -0.91 5.58
N GLU A 114 -0.44 -1.80 6.35
CA GLU A 114 -1.84 -1.68 6.75
C GLU A 114 -2.11 -0.40 7.54
N PRO A 115 -1.30 -0.02 8.56
CA PRO A 115 -1.51 1.25 9.24
C PRO A 115 -1.34 2.47 8.32
N ALA A 116 -0.43 2.40 7.35
CA ALA A 116 -0.24 3.48 6.39
C ALA A 116 -1.46 3.68 5.51
N LEU A 117 -2.10 2.59 5.09
CA LEU A 117 -3.33 2.66 4.31
C LEU A 117 -4.48 3.22 5.16
N LEU A 118 -4.68 2.69 6.37
CA LEU A 118 -5.80 3.07 7.23
C LEU A 118 -5.72 4.53 7.67
N VAL A 119 -4.55 5.03 8.03
CA VAL A 119 -4.39 6.42 8.47
C VAL A 119 -4.61 7.42 7.33
N ASN A 120 -4.40 7.01 6.09
CA ASN A 120 -4.57 7.86 4.92
C ASN A 120 -5.93 7.73 4.24
N GLU A 121 -6.81 6.87 4.73
CA GLU A 121 -8.09 6.59 4.09
C GLU A 121 -8.90 7.87 3.83
N SER A 122 -9.05 8.74 4.82
CA SER A 122 -9.78 10.01 4.69
C SER A 122 -9.10 10.94 3.68
N ASN A 123 -7.78 11.05 3.73
CA ASN A 123 -7.02 11.90 2.81
C ASN A 123 -7.13 11.40 1.37
N ILE A 124 -7.12 10.09 1.17
CA ILE A 124 -7.30 9.49 -0.15
C ILE A 124 -8.69 9.80 -0.69
N MET A 125 -9.73 9.65 0.13
CA MET A 125 -11.09 10.03 -0.26
C MET A 125 -11.18 11.48 -0.69
N GLU A 126 -10.56 12.40 0.06
CA GLU A 126 -10.54 13.82 -0.29
C GLU A 126 -9.79 14.09 -1.60
N LEU A 127 -8.67 13.40 -1.84
CA LEU A 127 -7.93 13.53 -3.11
C LEU A 127 -8.80 13.17 -4.30
N PHE A 128 -9.54 12.08 -4.21
CA PHE A 128 -10.43 11.64 -5.30
C PHE A 128 -11.63 12.57 -5.46
N LYS A 129 -12.24 13.00 -4.36
CA LYS A 129 -13.33 13.99 -4.42
C LYS A 129 -12.88 15.27 -5.10
N GLU A 130 -11.71 15.79 -4.75
CA GLU A 130 -11.18 17.02 -5.32
C GLU A 130 -10.85 16.84 -6.80
N ALA A 131 -10.27 15.70 -7.19
CA ALA A 131 -9.98 15.38 -8.59
C ALA A 131 -11.25 15.35 -9.43
N ILE A 132 -12.32 14.73 -8.92
CA ILE A 132 -13.62 14.66 -9.61
C ILE A 132 -14.22 16.06 -9.75
N LYS A 133 -14.14 16.89 -8.70
CA LYS A 133 -14.63 18.27 -8.74
C LYS A 133 -13.89 19.11 -9.77
N GLN A 134 -12.56 19.00 -9.85
CA GLN A 134 -11.76 19.75 -10.81
C GLN A 134 -12.10 19.34 -12.24
N GLU A 135 -12.24 18.06 -12.51
CA GLU A 135 -12.65 17.58 -13.82
C GLU A 135 -14.09 18.04 -14.17
N ALA A 136 -14.99 18.02 -13.20
CA ALA A 136 -16.36 18.47 -13.38
C ALA A 136 -16.46 19.96 -13.73
N LYS A 137 -15.54 20.79 -13.22
CA LYS A 137 -15.49 22.22 -13.55
C LYS A 137 -15.06 22.49 -15.00
N ASN A 138 -14.36 21.54 -15.61
CA ASN A 138 -13.87 21.65 -16.98
C ASN A 138 -14.86 21.09 -18.01
N VAL A 139 -16.04 20.70 -17.57
CA VAL A 139 -17.09 20.08 -18.40
C VAL A 139 -18.16 21.09 -18.86
#